data_982cd8ef7d9181e7a62804fedaa7aa50
#
_entry.id   982cd8ef7d9181e7a62804fedaa7aa50
#
_cell.length_a   1.000
_cell.length_b   1.000
_cell.length_c   1.000
_cell.angle_alpha   90.00
_cell.angle_beta   90.00
_cell.angle_gamma   90.00
#
_symmetry.space_group_name_H-M   'P 1'
#
loop_
_entity.id
_entity.type
_entity.pdbx_description
1 polymer ?
#
loop_
_entity_poly.entity_id
_entity_poly.type
_entity_poly.pdbx_seq_one_letter_code
_entity_poly.pdbx_strand_id
1 'polypeptide(L)'
;MVRIKILEDDPADRDTLIECLRKYEREQGQSFSITAYDNPSDFMDNYHMDADLIFMDIELPGINGIETSHQLRAADPVVALVFITNMEQYAINGYEVDALDFRHQAHQLLPLSSMMLRALRNLPVRDEKRRSSYRRRAPYAGCAFPKYIM
;
A
#
# COMPACT_ATOMS: atom_id res chain seq x y z
N MET A 1 15.31 -7.14 2.90
CA MET A 1 14.73 -6.30 1.83
C MET A 1 13.25 -6.07 2.11
N VAL A 2 12.83 -4.83 2.11
CA VAL A 2 11.42 -4.46 2.34
C VAL A 2 10.68 -4.48 1.02
N ARG A 3 9.53 -5.12 0.99
CA ARG A 3 8.69 -5.25 -0.19
C ARG A 3 7.62 -4.18 -0.18
N ILE A 4 7.68 -3.28 -1.15
CA ILE A 4 6.78 -2.14 -1.27
C ILE A 4 5.92 -2.32 -2.51
N LYS A 5 4.61 -2.16 -2.35
CA LYS A 5 3.68 -2.05 -3.49
C LYS A 5 3.09 -0.65 -3.53
N ILE A 6 2.91 -0.15 -4.73
CA ILE A 6 2.35 1.17 -4.99
C ILE A 6 1.13 1.01 -5.88
N LEU A 7 0.01 1.61 -5.48
CA LEU A 7 -1.19 1.71 -6.29
C LEU A 7 -1.47 3.18 -6.59
N GLU A 8 -1.07 3.62 -7.78
CA GLU A 8 -1.17 4.99 -8.26
C GLU A 8 -1.33 4.99 -9.77
N ASP A 9 -2.41 5.59 -10.28
CA ASP A 9 -2.71 5.60 -11.71
C ASP A 9 -2.00 6.74 -12.47
N ASP A 10 -1.63 7.82 -11.81
CA ASP A 10 -0.89 8.91 -12.44
C ASP A 10 0.61 8.54 -12.56
N PRO A 11 1.15 8.46 -13.80
CA PRO A 11 2.55 8.09 -13.98
C PRO A 11 3.54 9.08 -13.36
N ALA A 12 3.24 10.37 -13.37
CA ALA A 12 4.12 11.40 -12.83
C ALA A 12 4.19 11.29 -11.30
N ASP A 13 3.07 11.13 -10.62
CA ASP A 13 3.01 10.96 -9.18
C ASP A 13 3.66 9.64 -8.74
N ARG A 14 3.39 8.58 -9.49
CA ARG A 14 4.01 7.27 -9.25
C ARG A 14 5.54 7.33 -9.36
N ASP A 15 6.05 7.93 -10.42
CA ASP A 15 7.48 8.04 -10.65
C ASP A 15 8.15 8.92 -9.59
N THR A 16 7.50 10.01 -9.20
CA THR A 16 7.97 10.89 -8.11
C THR A 16 8.10 10.11 -6.79
N LEU A 17 7.10 9.31 -6.45
CA LEU A 17 7.14 8.48 -5.24
C LEU A 17 8.27 7.46 -5.31
N ILE A 18 8.43 6.79 -6.44
CA ILE A 18 9.50 5.80 -6.62
C ILE A 18 10.88 6.47 -6.48
N GLU A 19 11.07 7.64 -7.08
CA GLU A 19 12.32 8.40 -6.94
C GLU A 19 12.62 8.76 -5.48
N CYS A 20 11.60 9.19 -4.74
CA CYS A 20 11.73 9.50 -3.32
C CYS A 20 12.11 8.26 -2.50
N LEU A 21 11.52 7.12 -2.79
CA LEU A 21 11.85 5.86 -2.14
C LEU A 21 13.28 5.40 -2.47
N ARG A 22 13.70 5.53 -3.73
CA ARG A 22 15.07 5.21 -4.14
C ARG A 22 16.10 6.13 -3.50
N LYS A 23 15.78 7.40 -3.37
CA LYS A 23 16.63 8.36 -2.64
C LYS A 23 16.76 7.96 -1.17
N TYR A 24 15.67 7.62 -0.52
CA TYR A 24 15.68 7.15 0.86
C TYR A 24 16.52 5.88 1.03
N GLU A 25 16.38 4.93 0.11
CA GLU A 25 17.20 3.71 0.05
C GLU A 25 18.71 4.01 0.11
N ARG A 26 19.15 4.93 -0.77
CA ARG A 26 20.56 5.31 -0.84
C ARG A 26 21.04 6.03 0.40
N GLU A 27 20.22 6.94 0.95
CA GLU A 27 20.59 7.74 2.12
C GLU A 27 20.63 6.94 3.41
N GLN A 28 19.77 5.95 3.54
CA GLN A 28 19.60 5.18 4.77
C GLN A 28 20.19 3.77 4.72
N GLY A 29 20.80 3.38 3.62
CA GLY A 29 21.34 2.04 3.45
C GLY A 29 20.28 0.94 3.49
N GLN A 30 19.05 1.25 3.07
CA GLN A 30 17.94 0.30 2.98
C GLN A 30 17.91 -0.36 1.60
N SER A 31 17.16 -1.44 1.47
CA SER A 31 16.92 -2.12 0.21
C SER A 31 15.43 -2.38 0.04
N PHE A 32 14.85 -1.89 -1.07
CA PHE A 32 13.43 -2.00 -1.36
C PHE A 32 13.19 -2.78 -2.65
N SER A 33 12.25 -3.69 -2.60
CA SER A 33 11.63 -4.28 -3.78
C SER A 33 10.33 -3.53 -4.06
N ILE A 34 10.29 -2.73 -5.13
CA ILE A 34 9.16 -1.86 -5.44
C ILE A 34 8.42 -2.42 -6.65
N THR A 35 7.12 -2.63 -6.51
CA THR A 35 6.21 -3.01 -7.58
C THR A 35 5.07 -2.00 -7.63
N ALA A 36 4.79 -1.45 -8.80
CA ALA A 36 3.75 -0.45 -8.98
C ALA A 36 2.61 -0.98 -9.85
N TYR A 37 1.40 -0.56 -9.51
CA TYR A 37 0.16 -0.86 -10.22
C TYR A 37 -0.57 0.43 -10.54
N ASP A 38 -1.24 0.47 -11.66
CA ASP A 38 -1.99 1.64 -12.12
C ASP A 38 -3.51 1.50 -11.94
N ASN A 39 -3.98 0.35 -11.53
CA ASN A 39 -5.40 0.13 -11.29
C ASN A 39 -5.64 -0.89 -10.15
N PRO A 40 -6.79 -0.76 -9.44
CA PRO A 40 -7.10 -1.63 -8.32
C PRO A 40 -7.25 -3.11 -8.70
N SER A 41 -7.77 -3.39 -9.88
CA SER A 41 -8.01 -4.77 -10.33
C SER A 41 -6.70 -5.54 -10.45
N ASP A 42 -5.73 -4.99 -11.18
CA ASP A 42 -4.42 -5.62 -11.33
C ASP A 42 -3.70 -5.74 -9.98
N PHE A 43 -3.84 -4.74 -9.12
CA PHE A 43 -3.27 -4.77 -7.79
C PHE A 43 -3.82 -5.95 -6.97
N MET A 44 -5.13 -6.07 -6.90
CA MET A 44 -5.77 -7.12 -6.09
C MET A 44 -5.55 -8.51 -6.69
N ASP A 45 -5.59 -8.65 -8.02
CA ASP A 45 -5.36 -9.93 -8.69
C ASP A 45 -3.94 -10.47 -8.46
N ASN A 46 -2.98 -9.58 -8.26
CA ASN A 46 -1.58 -9.95 -8.04
C ASN A 46 -1.14 -9.86 -6.56
N TYR A 47 -2.07 -9.60 -5.65
CA TYR A 47 -1.75 -9.49 -4.23
C TYR A 47 -1.82 -10.84 -3.52
N HIS A 48 -0.72 -11.27 -2.94
CA HIS A 48 -0.59 -12.56 -2.26
C HIS A 48 0.05 -12.45 -0.87
N MET A 49 -0.32 -11.41 -0.12
CA MET A 49 0.32 -11.08 1.17
C MET A 49 1.84 -10.94 1.05
N ASP A 50 2.29 -10.43 -0.06
CA ASP A 50 3.70 -10.37 -0.44
C ASP A 50 4.26 -8.94 -0.39
N ALA A 51 3.57 -8.04 0.29
CA ALA A 51 4.04 -6.69 0.59
C ALA A 51 4.21 -6.50 2.10
N ASP A 52 5.18 -5.68 2.46
CA ASP A 52 5.40 -5.23 3.82
C ASP A 52 4.81 -3.84 4.05
N LEU A 53 4.84 -3.04 2.99
CA LEU A 53 4.31 -1.67 2.98
C LEU A 53 3.60 -1.40 1.66
N ILE A 54 2.45 -0.74 1.74
CA ILE A 54 1.67 -0.34 0.56
C ILE A 54 1.43 1.16 0.61
N PHE A 55 1.73 1.82 -0.50
CA PHE A 55 1.30 3.20 -0.77
C PHE A 55 0.12 3.16 -1.72
N MET A 56 -0.96 3.85 -1.38
CA MET A 56 -2.20 3.78 -2.13
C MET A 56 -2.79 5.16 -2.33
N ASP A 57 -3.09 5.51 -3.58
CA ASP A 57 -3.91 6.69 -3.88
C ASP A 57 -5.40 6.35 -3.69
N ILE A 58 -6.20 7.36 -3.38
CA ILE A 58 -7.64 7.24 -3.25
C ILE A 58 -8.35 7.45 -4.59
N GLU A 59 -7.88 8.40 -5.39
CA GLU A 59 -8.44 8.67 -6.71
C GLU A 59 -7.94 7.66 -7.75
N LEU A 60 -8.66 6.58 -7.91
CA LEU A 60 -8.31 5.51 -8.83
C LEU A 60 -9.45 5.24 -9.81
N PRO A 61 -9.15 4.76 -11.03
CA PRO A 61 -10.19 4.40 -11.99
C PRO A 61 -11.00 3.19 -11.50
N GLY A 62 -12.32 3.28 -11.60
CA GLY A 62 -13.23 2.25 -11.17
C GLY A 62 -13.48 2.28 -9.66
N ILE A 63 -12.95 1.31 -8.93
CA ILE A 63 -13.02 1.25 -7.47
C ILE A 63 -12.00 2.22 -6.89
N ASN A 64 -12.40 3.11 -5.98
CA ASN A 64 -11.46 4.05 -5.36
C ASN A 64 -10.54 3.36 -4.34
N GLY A 65 -9.50 4.07 -3.92
CA GLY A 65 -8.49 3.53 -3.00
C GLY A 65 -9.04 3.15 -1.63
N ILE A 66 -10.07 3.84 -1.13
CA ILE A 66 -10.71 3.49 0.14
C ILE A 66 -11.40 2.13 0.04
N GLU A 67 -12.17 1.90 -1.02
CA GLU A 67 -12.83 0.62 -1.22
C GLU A 67 -11.81 -0.51 -1.45
N THR A 68 -10.77 -0.24 -2.22
CA THR A 68 -9.65 -1.17 -2.42
C THR A 68 -8.97 -1.51 -1.09
N SER A 69 -8.79 -0.53 -0.21
CA SER A 69 -8.17 -0.75 1.09
C SER A 69 -9.02 -1.63 2.01
N HIS A 70 -10.35 -1.53 1.93
CA HIS A 70 -11.24 -2.46 2.64
C HIS A 70 -11.10 -3.89 2.13
N GLN A 71 -11.02 -4.08 0.83
CA GLN A 71 -10.76 -5.39 0.23
C GLN A 71 -9.39 -5.93 0.64
N LEU A 72 -8.37 -5.06 0.63
CA LEU A 72 -7.03 -5.40 1.10
C LEU A 72 -7.04 -5.87 2.55
N ARG A 73 -7.71 -5.16 3.44
CA ARG A 73 -7.79 -5.53 4.86
C ARG A 73 -8.51 -6.86 5.10
N ALA A 74 -9.50 -7.19 4.28
CA ALA A 74 -10.11 -8.51 4.31
C ALA A 74 -9.12 -9.61 3.94
N ALA A 75 -8.20 -9.32 3.03
CA ALA A 75 -7.19 -10.27 2.57
C ALA A 75 -5.94 -10.28 3.45
N ASP A 76 -5.51 -9.13 3.92
CA ASP A 76 -4.28 -8.94 4.70
C ASP A 76 -4.51 -7.90 5.80
N PRO A 77 -4.88 -8.32 6.99
CA PRO A 77 -5.21 -7.39 8.07
C PRO A 77 -4.00 -6.69 8.68
N VAL A 78 -2.78 -7.09 8.36
CA VAL A 78 -1.58 -6.62 9.07
C VAL A 78 -0.62 -5.80 8.23
N VAL A 79 -0.76 -5.77 6.90
CA VAL A 79 0.15 -5.01 6.05
C VAL A 79 0.14 -3.52 6.42
N ALA A 80 1.32 -2.90 6.41
CA ALA A 80 1.41 -1.45 6.61
C ALA A 80 0.83 -0.72 5.39
N LEU A 81 -0.11 0.17 5.62
CA LEU A 81 -0.82 0.91 4.57
C LEU A 81 -0.67 2.41 4.80
N VAL A 82 -0.28 3.12 3.75
CA VAL A 82 -0.18 4.58 3.73
C VAL A 82 -0.95 5.11 2.53
N PHE A 83 -1.90 6.01 2.77
CA PHE A 83 -2.55 6.73 1.70
C PHE A 83 -1.72 7.92 1.27
N ILE A 84 -1.53 8.08 -0.04
CA ILE A 84 -0.91 9.24 -0.66
C ILE A 84 -1.89 9.82 -1.66
N THR A 85 -2.54 10.92 -1.31
CA THR A 85 -3.62 11.49 -2.11
C THR A 85 -3.79 12.98 -1.83
N ASN A 86 -4.37 13.70 -2.79
CA ASN A 86 -4.81 15.09 -2.60
C ASN A 86 -6.16 15.19 -1.88
N MET A 87 -6.83 14.09 -1.61
CA MET A 87 -8.18 14.06 -1.05
C MET A 87 -8.17 14.02 0.47
N GLU A 88 -7.89 15.15 1.10
CA GLU A 88 -7.84 15.29 2.58
C GLU A 88 -9.13 14.86 3.28
N GLN A 89 -10.26 15.05 2.64
CA GLN A 89 -11.56 14.67 3.22
C GLN A 89 -11.66 13.18 3.54
N TYR A 90 -10.81 12.36 2.98
CA TYR A 90 -10.78 10.92 3.24
C TYR A 90 -9.84 10.51 4.38
N ALA A 91 -9.22 11.45 5.08
CA ALA A 91 -8.31 11.14 6.19
C ALA A 91 -8.99 10.29 7.27
N ILE A 92 -10.26 10.51 7.56
CA ILE A 92 -11.06 9.74 8.53
C ILE A 92 -11.14 8.26 8.10
N ASN A 93 -11.28 8.01 6.81
CA ASN A 93 -11.36 6.64 6.27
C ASN A 93 -10.05 5.86 6.45
N GLY A 94 -8.92 6.54 6.58
CA GLY A 94 -7.65 5.93 6.92
C GLY A 94 -7.68 5.20 8.27
N TYR A 95 -8.40 5.74 9.26
CA TYR A 95 -8.58 5.10 10.56
C TYR A 95 -9.42 3.82 10.47
N GLU A 96 -10.41 3.78 9.59
CA GLU A 96 -11.27 2.62 9.40
C GLU A 96 -10.50 1.39 8.90
N VAL A 97 -9.45 1.60 8.15
CA VAL A 97 -8.60 0.52 7.60
C VAL A 97 -7.23 0.43 8.27
N ASP A 98 -7.07 1.10 9.40
CA ASP A 98 -5.84 1.10 10.19
C ASP A 98 -4.61 1.50 9.34
N ALA A 99 -4.75 2.54 8.53
CA ALA A 99 -3.65 3.10 7.78
C ALA A 99 -2.64 3.78 8.71
N LEU A 100 -1.36 3.57 8.48
CA LEU A 100 -0.29 4.18 9.27
C LEU A 100 -0.22 5.69 9.09
N ASP A 101 -0.52 6.15 7.90
CA ASP A 101 -0.44 7.57 7.59
C ASP A 101 -1.39 7.92 6.45
N PHE A 102 -1.69 9.20 6.37
CA PHE A 102 -2.47 9.81 5.31
C PHE A 102 -1.72 11.05 4.83
N ARG A 103 -1.32 11.06 3.58
CA ARG A 103 -0.45 12.11 3.07
C ARG A 103 -1.02 12.80 1.85
N HIS A 104 -0.77 14.10 1.80
CA HIS A 104 -0.92 14.87 0.58
C HIS A 104 0.05 14.40 -0.49
N GLN A 105 -0.45 14.36 -1.72
CA GLN A 105 0.41 14.11 -2.87
C GLN A 105 1.52 15.15 -3.00
N ALA A 106 2.68 14.64 -3.07
CA ALA A 106 3.73 14.89 -4.03
C ALA A 106 4.66 16.09 -3.92
N HIS A 107 4.40 17.14 -3.22
CA HIS A 107 5.36 18.26 -3.29
C HIS A 107 6.21 18.47 -2.04
N GLN A 108 6.09 17.61 -1.04
CA GLN A 108 6.83 17.75 0.20
C GLN A 108 7.66 16.51 0.52
N LEU A 109 8.89 16.53 0.04
CA LEU A 109 9.87 15.45 0.26
C LEU A 109 10.31 15.29 1.72
N LEU A 110 10.26 16.36 2.50
CA LEU A 110 10.75 16.39 3.87
C LEU A 110 9.99 15.47 4.84
N PRO A 111 8.68 15.29 4.72
CA PRO A 111 7.96 14.39 5.60
C PRO A 111 8.09 12.90 5.25
N LEU A 112 8.57 12.54 4.05
CA LEU A 112 8.68 11.14 3.65
C LEU A 112 9.67 10.37 4.55
N SER A 113 10.77 10.98 4.93
CA SER A 113 11.77 10.34 5.80
C SER A 113 11.21 9.95 7.16
N SER A 114 10.45 10.84 7.79
CA SER A 114 9.81 10.57 9.09
C SER A 114 8.74 9.50 8.97
N MET A 115 7.95 9.54 7.93
CA MET A 115 6.91 8.56 7.66
C MET A 115 7.54 7.18 7.38
N MET A 116 8.60 7.12 6.55
CA MET A 116 9.30 5.89 6.25
C MET A 116 9.93 5.28 7.51
N LEU A 117 10.53 6.10 8.36
CA LEU A 117 11.08 5.63 9.62
C LEU A 117 10.00 4.99 10.50
N ARG A 118 8.83 5.62 10.61
CA ARG A 118 7.70 5.09 11.37
C ARG A 118 7.15 3.82 10.72
N ALA A 119 6.99 3.80 9.40
CA ALA A 119 6.50 2.65 8.67
C ALA A 119 7.44 1.45 8.83
N LEU A 120 8.74 1.65 8.68
CA LEU A 120 9.74 0.58 8.82
C LEU A 120 9.79 0.00 10.24
N ARG A 121 9.50 0.81 11.27
CA ARG A 121 9.41 0.33 12.66
C ARG A 121 8.15 -0.49 12.92
N ASN A 122 7.10 -0.29 12.16
CA ASN A 122 5.80 -0.93 12.33
C ASN A 122 5.50 -1.98 11.27
N LEU A 123 6.52 -2.47 10.56
CA LEU A 123 6.32 -3.53 9.58
C LEU A 123 5.82 -4.81 10.26
N PRO A 124 4.86 -5.50 9.64
CA PRO A 124 4.34 -6.74 10.19
C PRO A 124 5.40 -7.84 10.18
N VAL A 125 5.46 -8.61 11.27
CA VAL A 125 6.21 -9.86 11.27
C VAL A 125 5.38 -10.87 10.49
N ARG A 126 5.92 -11.34 9.38
CA ARG A 126 5.23 -12.29 8.51
C ARG A 126 5.83 -13.67 8.64
N ASP A 127 5.00 -14.63 9.01
CA ASP A 127 5.35 -16.04 8.98
C ASP A 127 5.20 -16.56 7.54
N GLU A 128 6.26 -17.14 7.01
CA GLU A 128 6.26 -17.71 5.65
C GLU A 128 5.24 -18.86 5.49
N LYS A 129 4.95 -19.59 6.55
CA LYS A 129 3.92 -20.64 6.52
C LYS A 129 2.53 -20.05 6.27
N ARG A 130 2.22 -18.90 6.84
CA ARG A 130 0.96 -18.19 6.59
C ARG A 130 0.86 -17.69 5.16
N ARG A 131 1.96 -17.21 4.58
CA ARG A 131 2.01 -16.78 3.16
C ARG A 131 1.71 -17.93 2.21
N SER A 132 2.29 -19.10 2.46
CA SER A 132 2.04 -20.30 1.65
C SER A 132 0.59 -20.78 1.75
N SER A 133 0.01 -20.72 2.95
CA SER A 133 -1.40 -21.06 3.18
C SER A 133 -2.34 -20.08 2.47
N TYR A 134 -1.99 -18.78 2.48
CA TYR A 134 -2.78 -17.75 1.79
C TYR A 134 -2.77 -17.97 0.28
N ARG A 135 -1.59 -18.20 -0.32
CA ARG A 135 -1.48 -18.47 -1.76
C ARG A 135 -2.34 -19.65 -2.22
N ARG A 136 -2.51 -20.64 -1.35
CA ARG A 136 -3.33 -21.82 -1.65
C ARG A 136 -4.82 -21.58 -1.47
N ARG A 137 -5.22 -20.63 -0.61
CA ARG A 137 -6.61 -20.42 -0.20
C ARG A 137 -7.32 -19.28 -0.92
N ALA A 138 -6.59 -18.37 -1.50
CA ALA A 138 -7.16 -17.15 -2.02
C ALA A 138 -6.90 -16.93 -3.50
N PRO A 139 -7.65 -17.58 -4.36
CA PRO A 139 -7.78 -17.08 -5.71
C PRO A 139 -8.66 -15.83 -5.64
N TYR A 140 -8.10 -14.70 -5.96
CA TYR A 140 -8.88 -13.47 -6.08
C TYR A 140 -9.71 -13.44 -7.36
N ALA A 141 -9.37 -14.28 -8.34
CA ALA A 141 -10.08 -14.33 -9.59
C ALA A 141 -11.55 -14.70 -9.38
N GLY A 142 -12.42 -13.75 -9.60
CA GLY A 142 -13.87 -13.95 -9.56
C GLY A 142 -14.50 -14.02 -8.18
N CYS A 143 -13.74 -13.85 -7.10
CA CYS A 143 -14.29 -13.77 -5.76
C CYS A 143 -14.67 -12.35 -5.41
N ALA A 144 -15.94 -12.14 -5.07
CA ALA A 144 -16.34 -10.93 -4.39
C ALA A 144 -15.68 -10.92 -3.01
N PHE A 145 -14.75 -10.00 -2.79
CA PHE A 145 -14.25 -9.75 -1.45
C PHE A 145 -15.38 -9.25 -0.57
N PRO A 146 -15.46 -9.69 0.69
CA PRO A 146 -16.39 -9.09 1.63
C PRO A 146 -16.13 -7.59 1.66
N LYS A 147 -17.17 -6.81 1.45
CA LYS A 147 -17.02 -5.36 1.27
C LYS A 147 -16.44 -4.65 2.48
N TYR A 148 -16.59 -5.20 3.65
CA TYR A 148 -16.06 -4.64 4.89
C TYR A 148 -15.83 -5.70 5.90
N ILE A 149 -14.60 -5.90 6.27
CA ILE A 149 -14.26 -6.62 7.49
C ILE A 149 -13.29 -5.73 8.25
N MET A 150 -13.79 -5.15 9.25
CA MET A 150 -13.01 -4.35 10.15
C MET A 150 -12.84 -5.08 11.46
#